data_6e25f686e8043d4c6da0ad513f633680
#
_entry.id   6e25f686e8043d4c6da0ad513f633680
#
_cell.length_a   1.000
_cell.length_b   1.000
_cell.length_c   1.000
_cell.angle_alpha   90.00
_cell.angle_beta   90.00
_cell.angle_gamma   90.00
#
_symmetry.space_group_name_H-M   'P 1'
#
loop_
_entity.id
_entity.type
_entity.pdbx_description
1 polymer ?
#
loop_
_entity_poly.entity_id
_entity_poly.type
_entity_poly.pdbx_seq_one_letter_code
_entity_poly.pdbx_strand_id
1 'polypeptide(L)'
;HSFPTRRSSDLAQHCSDFDPYRKVQEIFACNENKAGANYRDATSSRVYYWYQHPQDCGRCMAGKFTEEFMGSQMAAGRSGTVSSVIDEALPNATGLLGASFRIYWDGDLCSESLDDVNITFYNGTITKLEGIHSNNGTKGTPSLQADIFGDWREEIISPSTDDQSLIIYTTTFPTSWRNYTLLHDMQYR
;
A
#
# COMPACT_ATOMS: atom_id res chain seq x y z
N HIS A 1 -22.58 -3.53 23.31
CA HIS A 1 -21.25 -2.91 23.43
C HIS A 1 -21.29 -1.57 22.70
N SER A 2 -21.25 -0.48 23.47
CA SER A 2 -21.08 0.86 22.93
C SER A 2 -19.64 0.98 22.39
N PHE A 3 -19.51 1.16 21.09
CA PHE A 3 -18.24 1.54 20.51
C PHE A 3 -17.82 2.90 21.08
N PRO A 4 -16.58 3.07 21.53
CA PRO A 4 -16.12 4.37 21.96
C PRO A 4 -16.16 5.33 20.77
N THR A 5 -17.01 6.33 20.83
CA THR A 5 -17.07 7.47 19.91
C THR A 5 -15.87 8.39 20.12
N ARG A 6 -14.66 7.85 20.13
CA ARG A 6 -13.47 8.68 19.96
C ARG A 6 -13.27 8.82 18.46
N ARG A 7 -13.22 10.04 17.97
CA ARG A 7 -12.69 10.36 16.66
C ARG A 7 -11.24 9.86 16.63
N SER A 8 -11.04 8.60 16.20
CA SER A 8 -9.73 8.20 15.74
C SER A 8 -9.54 8.96 14.44
N SER A 9 -8.48 9.76 14.34
CA SER A 9 -8.06 10.27 13.07
C SER A 9 -7.57 9.09 12.24
N ASP A 10 -8.38 8.65 11.27
CA ASP A 10 -7.95 7.67 10.30
C ASP A 10 -6.78 8.30 9.53
N LEU A 11 -5.58 7.74 9.64
CA LEU A 11 -4.39 8.27 9.01
C LEU A 11 -4.21 7.80 7.58
N ALA A 12 -4.68 6.61 7.26
CA ALA A 12 -4.74 6.06 5.92
C ALA A 12 -5.96 5.16 5.81
N GLN A 13 -6.64 5.23 4.68
CA GLN A 13 -7.84 4.45 4.41
C GLN A 13 -7.83 4.02 2.94
N HIS A 14 -8.13 2.76 2.73
CA HIS A 14 -8.29 2.18 1.40
C HIS A 14 -9.70 1.60 1.29
N CYS A 15 -10.38 1.89 0.19
CA CYS A 15 -11.70 1.35 -0.11
C CYS A 15 -11.67 0.70 -1.50
N SER A 16 -12.00 -0.57 -1.58
CA SER A 16 -12.05 -1.33 -2.83
C SER A 16 -12.80 -2.64 -2.61
N ASP A 17 -12.97 -3.40 -3.69
CA ASP A 17 -13.36 -4.81 -3.66
C ASP A 17 -12.09 -5.64 -3.40
N PHE A 18 -11.79 -5.90 -2.12
CA PHE A 18 -10.58 -6.62 -1.71
C PHE A 18 -10.80 -8.13 -1.65
N ASP A 19 -12.00 -8.57 -1.30
CA ASP A 19 -12.36 -9.98 -1.14
C ASP A 19 -13.24 -10.44 -2.30
N PRO A 20 -12.72 -11.24 -3.24
CA PRO A 20 -13.47 -11.66 -4.44
C PRO A 20 -14.68 -12.55 -4.14
N TYR A 21 -14.83 -13.03 -2.91
CA TYR A 21 -15.99 -13.83 -2.49
C TYR A 21 -17.11 -12.99 -1.89
N ARG A 22 -16.89 -11.70 -1.67
CA ARG A 22 -17.91 -10.76 -1.17
C ARG A 22 -18.43 -9.88 -2.30
N LYS A 23 -19.70 -9.55 -2.24
CA LYS A 23 -20.35 -8.68 -3.25
C LYS A 23 -20.47 -7.23 -2.76
N VAL A 24 -19.54 -6.79 -1.95
CA VAL A 24 -19.53 -5.44 -1.37
C VAL A 24 -18.11 -4.89 -1.44
N GLN A 25 -18.00 -3.59 -1.42
CA GLN A 25 -16.69 -2.97 -1.20
C GLN A 25 -16.33 -3.04 0.28
N GLU A 26 -15.05 -3.10 0.56
CA GLU A 26 -14.51 -3.10 1.90
C GLU A 26 -13.62 -1.91 2.14
N ILE A 27 -13.43 -1.62 3.42
CA ILE A 27 -12.55 -0.57 3.89
C ILE A 27 -11.47 -1.19 4.76
N PHE A 28 -10.22 -0.88 4.44
CA PHE A 28 -9.09 -1.10 5.34
C PHE A 28 -8.55 0.25 5.81
N ALA A 29 -8.49 0.45 7.12
CA ALA A 29 -8.05 1.71 7.71
C ALA A 29 -7.13 1.48 8.90
N CYS A 30 -6.14 2.34 9.05
CA CYS A 30 -5.27 2.39 10.21
C CYS A 30 -5.53 3.63 11.07
N ASN A 31 -5.27 3.49 12.37
CA ASN A 31 -5.65 4.47 13.37
C ASN A 31 -4.48 4.84 14.28
N GLU A 32 -4.54 6.04 14.83
CA GLU A 32 -3.63 6.51 15.88
C GLU A 32 -4.02 6.00 17.28
N ASN A 33 -3.24 6.42 18.26
CA ASN A 33 -3.50 6.17 19.68
C ASN A 33 -3.60 4.67 20.04
N LYS A 34 -2.78 3.84 19.38
CA LYS A 34 -2.74 2.39 19.57
C LYS A 34 -4.07 1.69 19.26
N ALA A 35 -4.89 2.33 18.44
CA ALA A 35 -6.17 1.75 18.03
C ALA A 35 -6.03 0.70 16.91
N GLY A 36 -4.81 0.52 16.38
CA GLY A 36 -4.51 -0.51 15.39
C GLY A 36 -5.09 -0.22 14.01
N ALA A 37 -5.42 -1.28 13.29
CA ALA A 37 -6.06 -1.20 11.97
C ALA A 37 -7.30 -2.09 11.93
N ASN A 38 -8.23 -1.78 11.04
CA ASN A 38 -9.43 -2.59 10.88
C ASN A 38 -9.79 -2.80 9.41
N TYR A 39 -10.37 -3.97 9.15
CA TYR A 39 -10.94 -4.35 7.88
C TYR A 39 -12.44 -4.55 8.06
N ARG A 40 -13.23 -3.84 7.27
CA ARG A 40 -14.67 -3.76 7.47
C ARG A 40 -15.45 -3.65 6.16
N ASP A 41 -16.71 -4.00 6.21
CA ASP A 41 -17.69 -3.77 5.17
C ASP A 41 -17.94 -2.26 5.01
N ALA A 42 -17.91 -1.76 3.79
CA ALA A 42 -18.12 -0.34 3.50
C ALA A 42 -19.60 0.08 3.63
N THR A 43 -20.52 -0.85 3.50
CA THR A 43 -21.96 -0.56 3.49
C THR A 43 -22.64 -0.70 4.85
N SER A 44 -22.19 -1.68 5.65
CA SER A 44 -22.82 -2.01 6.95
C SER A 44 -21.96 -1.65 8.15
N SER A 45 -20.72 -1.21 7.94
CA SER A 45 -19.71 -0.98 8.99
C SER A 45 -19.38 -2.23 9.82
N ARG A 46 -19.76 -3.42 9.36
CA ARG A 46 -19.39 -4.68 10.01
C ARG A 46 -17.87 -4.83 9.96
N VAL A 47 -17.23 -4.94 11.10
CA VAL A 47 -15.79 -5.22 11.19
C VAL A 47 -15.57 -6.72 11.03
N TYR A 48 -14.77 -7.09 10.02
CA TYR A 48 -14.37 -8.46 9.74
C TYR A 48 -13.13 -8.84 10.55
N TYR A 49 -12.18 -7.92 10.62
CA TYR A 49 -10.91 -8.11 11.30
C TYR A 49 -10.45 -6.82 11.98
N TRP A 50 -9.92 -6.95 13.18
CA TRP A 50 -9.30 -5.86 13.92
C TRP A 50 -7.87 -6.24 14.29
N TYR A 51 -6.93 -5.52 13.74
CA TYR A 51 -5.52 -5.66 14.04
C TYR A 51 -5.14 -4.73 15.17
N GLN A 52 -4.75 -5.30 16.32
CA GLN A 52 -4.24 -4.52 17.45
C GLN A 52 -2.75 -4.26 17.25
N HIS A 53 -2.33 -3.02 17.42
CA HIS A 53 -0.94 -2.63 17.36
C HIS A 53 -0.52 -1.91 18.63
N PRO A 54 0.66 -2.22 19.21
CA PRO A 54 1.10 -1.63 20.49
C PRO A 54 1.50 -0.15 20.37
N GLN A 55 1.67 0.33 19.14
CA GLN A 55 2.03 1.71 18.80
C GLN A 55 1.02 2.28 17.80
N ASP A 56 1.19 3.54 17.44
CA ASP A 56 0.39 4.14 16.39
C ASP A 56 0.62 3.43 15.05
N CYS A 57 -0.47 3.03 14.40
CA CYS A 57 -0.46 2.56 13.04
C CYS A 57 -0.53 3.75 12.08
N GLY A 58 0.56 4.49 11.96
CA GLY A 58 0.60 5.73 11.17
C GLY A 58 0.37 5.54 9.68
N ARG A 59 0.40 4.30 9.17
CA ARG A 59 0.24 3.96 7.75
C ARG A 59 -0.31 2.57 7.59
N CYS A 60 -1.01 2.37 6.47
CA CYS A 60 -1.42 1.06 6.01
C CYS A 60 -1.49 1.03 4.48
N MET A 61 -1.47 -0.17 3.94
CA MET A 61 -1.66 -0.46 2.52
C MET A 61 -2.62 -1.62 2.37
N ALA A 62 -3.36 -1.62 1.27
CA ALA A 62 -4.14 -2.78 0.84
C ALA A 62 -4.00 -2.95 -0.67
N GLY A 63 -3.83 -4.17 -1.12
CA GLY A 63 -3.66 -4.51 -2.53
C GLY A 63 -3.22 -5.94 -2.73
N LYS A 64 -3.00 -6.30 -3.98
CA LYS A 64 -2.47 -7.60 -4.34
C LYS A 64 -0.94 -7.53 -4.30
N PHE A 65 -0.31 -8.16 -3.32
CA PHE A 65 1.15 -8.21 -3.17
C PHE A 65 1.75 -9.57 -3.51
N THR A 66 0.94 -10.60 -3.64
CA THR A 66 1.37 -11.94 -4.03
C THR A 66 0.23 -12.73 -4.65
N GLU A 67 0.55 -13.62 -5.57
CA GLU A 67 -0.39 -14.57 -6.17
C GLU A 67 -0.64 -15.83 -5.31
N GLU A 68 0.10 -16.00 -4.22
CA GLU A 68 -0.04 -17.16 -3.34
C GLU A 68 -1.42 -17.26 -2.67
N PHE A 69 -2.10 -16.13 -2.52
CA PHE A 69 -3.39 -16.05 -1.84
C PHE A 69 -4.44 -15.36 -2.72
N MET A 70 -5.65 -15.85 -2.67
CA MET A 70 -6.78 -15.21 -3.31
C MET A 70 -7.11 -13.88 -2.62
N GLY A 71 -7.64 -12.92 -3.40
CA GLY A 71 -7.96 -11.59 -2.89
C GLY A 71 -6.74 -10.73 -2.63
N SER A 72 -6.97 -9.62 -1.98
CA SER A 72 -5.93 -8.66 -1.59
C SER A 72 -5.27 -9.04 -0.27
N GLN A 73 -4.14 -8.42 -0.01
CA GLN A 73 -3.45 -8.47 1.27
C GLN A 73 -3.42 -7.07 1.88
N MET A 74 -3.27 -7.02 3.19
CA MET A 74 -3.27 -5.79 3.98
C MET A 74 -2.02 -5.72 4.85
N ALA A 75 -1.41 -4.54 4.92
CA ALA A 75 -0.28 -4.27 5.80
C ALA A 75 -0.52 -3.00 6.59
N ALA A 76 -0.22 -3.01 7.89
CA ALA A 76 -0.37 -1.86 8.77
C ALA A 76 0.82 -1.71 9.72
N GLY A 77 1.21 -0.45 9.95
CA GLY A 77 2.31 -0.10 10.84
C GLY A 77 3.69 -0.49 10.33
N ARG A 78 4.72 -0.10 11.08
CA ARG A 78 6.12 -0.33 10.70
C ARG A 78 6.55 -1.79 10.73
N SER A 79 5.88 -2.61 11.49
CA SER A 79 6.20 -4.04 11.57
C SER A 79 5.82 -4.83 10.32
N GLY A 80 5.09 -4.20 9.39
CA GLY A 80 4.78 -4.79 8.11
C GLY A 80 4.03 -6.12 8.19
N THR A 81 3.26 -6.36 9.25
CA THR A 81 2.43 -7.56 9.31
C THR A 81 1.44 -7.50 8.17
N VAL A 82 1.58 -8.45 7.28
CA VAL A 82 0.69 -8.60 6.12
C VAL A 82 -0.35 -9.65 6.46
N SER A 83 -1.61 -9.33 6.25
CA SER A 83 -2.73 -10.25 6.43
C SER A 83 -3.48 -10.43 5.12
N SER A 84 -3.98 -11.62 4.86
CA SER A 84 -4.93 -11.84 3.76
C SER A 84 -6.32 -11.39 4.15
N VAL A 85 -7.08 -10.90 3.18
CA VAL A 85 -8.51 -10.58 3.39
C VAL A 85 -9.36 -11.82 3.64
N ILE A 86 -8.85 -12.99 3.27
CA ILE A 86 -9.54 -14.29 3.42
C ILE A 86 -9.02 -15.02 4.64
N ASP A 87 -7.72 -15.00 4.85
CA ASP A 87 -7.05 -15.62 5.98
C ASP A 87 -6.46 -14.56 6.90
N GLU A 88 -6.58 -14.74 8.20
CA GLU A 88 -6.22 -13.73 9.21
C GLU A 88 -4.72 -13.37 9.23
N ALA A 89 -3.85 -14.25 8.77
CA ALA A 89 -2.42 -13.98 8.70
C ALA A 89 -1.74 -14.83 7.61
N LEU A 90 -0.82 -14.20 6.86
CA LEU A 90 0.03 -14.90 5.91
C LEU A 90 1.22 -15.51 6.64
N PRO A 91 1.46 -16.82 6.53
CA PRO A 91 2.68 -17.43 7.03
C PRO A 91 3.88 -16.78 6.31
N ASN A 92 4.87 -16.33 7.02
CA ASN A 92 6.11 -15.74 6.50
C ASN A 92 6.02 -14.32 5.92
N ALA A 93 4.91 -13.63 6.02
CA ALA A 93 4.78 -12.25 5.54
C ALA A 93 5.20 -11.17 6.56
N THR A 94 5.58 -11.57 7.76
CA THR A 94 5.94 -10.65 8.84
C THR A 94 7.23 -9.91 8.51
N GLY A 95 7.14 -8.59 8.39
CA GLY A 95 8.30 -7.71 8.18
C GLY A 95 8.81 -7.60 6.75
N LEU A 96 8.13 -8.17 5.77
CA LEU A 96 8.55 -8.09 4.36
C LEU A 96 8.18 -6.76 3.70
N LEU A 97 7.07 -6.13 4.09
CA LEU A 97 6.60 -4.90 3.49
C LEU A 97 6.47 -3.80 4.54
N GLY A 98 7.23 -2.72 4.41
CA GLY A 98 6.94 -1.48 5.11
C GLY A 98 5.61 -0.92 4.60
N ALA A 99 4.65 -0.69 5.51
CA ALA A 99 3.36 -0.14 5.11
C ALA A 99 3.45 1.36 4.84
N SER A 100 3.64 1.76 3.59
CA SER A 100 3.66 3.16 3.17
C SER A 100 2.83 3.38 1.92
N PHE A 101 3.37 3.14 0.74
CA PHE A 101 2.66 3.30 -0.53
C PHE A 101 2.69 2.00 -1.30
N ARG A 102 1.58 1.68 -1.95
CA ARG A 102 1.52 0.58 -2.91
C ARG A 102 1.93 1.11 -4.27
N ILE A 103 2.78 0.38 -4.98
CA ILE A 103 3.25 0.74 -6.33
C ILE A 103 3.22 -0.47 -7.26
N TYR A 104 2.85 -0.27 -8.52
CA TYR A 104 3.08 -1.25 -9.58
C TYR A 104 4.45 -0.98 -10.20
N TRP A 105 5.44 -1.80 -9.86
CA TRP A 105 6.82 -1.55 -10.27
C TRP A 105 7.41 -2.58 -11.20
N ASP A 106 7.26 -3.84 -10.93
CA ASP A 106 7.87 -4.87 -11.77
C ASP A 106 6.98 -5.30 -12.96
N GLY A 107 7.22 -6.47 -13.50
CA GLY A 107 6.54 -6.93 -14.70
C GLY A 107 5.33 -7.83 -14.43
N ASP A 108 4.95 -8.09 -13.19
CA ASP A 108 3.79 -8.88 -12.84
C ASP A 108 2.58 -8.01 -12.42
N LEU A 109 1.47 -8.64 -12.06
CA LEU A 109 0.24 -7.93 -11.67
C LEU A 109 0.13 -7.71 -10.16
N CYS A 110 1.15 -8.09 -9.40
CA CYS A 110 1.24 -7.77 -7.98
C CYS A 110 1.82 -6.37 -7.78
N SER A 111 1.68 -5.86 -6.59
CA SER A 111 2.22 -4.56 -6.21
C SER A 111 3.38 -4.73 -5.24
N GLU A 112 4.27 -3.78 -5.24
CA GLU A 112 5.34 -3.62 -4.28
C GLU A 112 4.99 -2.54 -3.25
N SER A 113 5.82 -2.44 -2.22
CA SER A 113 5.79 -1.33 -1.27
C SER A 113 6.86 -0.31 -1.60
N LEU A 114 6.47 0.96 -1.69
CA LEU A 114 7.39 2.09 -1.72
C LEU A 114 7.40 2.77 -0.35
N ASP A 115 8.57 2.86 0.27
CA ASP A 115 8.79 3.66 1.48
C ASP A 115 10.11 4.41 1.35
N ASP A 116 10.04 5.73 1.40
CA ASP A 116 11.16 6.63 1.16
C ASP A 116 11.76 6.41 -0.25
N VAL A 117 12.98 5.91 -0.33
CA VAL A 117 13.68 5.60 -1.59
C VAL A 117 13.75 4.11 -1.87
N ASN A 118 13.04 3.29 -1.09
CA ASN A 118 13.10 1.85 -1.18
C ASN A 118 11.81 1.27 -1.76
N ILE A 119 11.96 0.42 -2.76
CA ILE A 119 10.90 -0.43 -3.28
C ILE A 119 11.14 -1.84 -2.76
N THR A 120 10.21 -2.35 -1.96
CA THR A 120 10.31 -3.67 -1.34
C THR A 120 9.32 -4.62 -1.98
N PHE A 121 9.82 -5.72 -2.49
CA PHE A 121 9.06 -6.81 -3.07
C PHE A 121 8.53 -7.75 -1.98
N TYR A 122 7.45 -8.45 -2.27
CA TYR A 122 6.85 -9.39 -1.31
C TYR A 122 7.84 -10.44 -0.78
N ASN A 123 8.80 -10.85 -1.58
CA ASN A 123 9.86 -11.80 -1.19
C ASN A 123 10.96 -11.18 -0.29
N GLY A 124 10.85 -9.89 0.05
CA GLY A 124 11.82 -9.16 0.86
C GLY A 124 12.98 -8.55 0.09
N THR A 125 13.04 -8.73 -1.22
CA THR A 125 14.02 -8.02 -2.07
C THR A 125 13.76 -6.53 -2.04
N ILE A 126 14.82 -5.73 -1.98
CA ILE A 126 14.74 -4.26 -1.96
C ILE A 126 15.49 -3.69 -3.14
N THR A 127 14.82 -2.83 -3.90
CA THR A 127 15.44 -1.94 -4.88
C THR A 127 15.52 -0.54 -4.27
N LYS A 128 16.72 0.01 -4.17
CA LYS A 128 16.94 1.37 -3.68
C LYS A 128 17.10 2.34 -4.84
N LEU A 129 16.35 3.43 -4.80
CA LEU A 129 16.43 4.52 -5.77
C LEU A 129 17.54 5.48 -5.33
N GLU A 130 18.59 5.59 -6.14
CA GLU A 130 19.77 6.37 -5.80
C GLU A 130 19.67 7.83 -6.28
N GLY A 131 20.32 8.75 -5.60
CA GLY A 131 20.39 10.17 -6.03
C GLY A 131 19.18 11.01 -5.73
N ILE A 132 18.18 10.46 -5.02
CA ILE A 132 16.97 11.15 -4.58
C ILE A 132 16.76 11.05 -3.07
N HIS A 133 15.86 11.85 -2.57
CA HIS A 133 15.31 11.70 -1.22
C HIS A 133 13.78 11.87 -1.26
N SER A 134 13.11 11.44 -0.20
CA SER A 134 11.67 11.66 -0.08
C SER A 134 11.33 13.13 0.13
N ASN A 135 10.20 13.56 -0.39
CA ASN A 135 9.69 14.92 -0.23
C ASN A 135 9.30 15.24 1.23
N ASN A 136 9.10 14.20 2.03
CA ASN A 136 8.82 14.30 3.46
C ASN A 136 9.51 13.15 4.21
N GLY A 137 10.64 13.44 4.84
CA GLY A 137 11.48 12.44 5.50
C GLY A 137 10.79 11.67 6.63
N THR A 138 9.77 12.23 7.28
CA THR A 138 9.02 11.55 8.34
C THR A 138 8.06 10.50 7.77
N LYS A 139 7.54 10.75 6.58
CA LYS A 139 6.51 9.92 5.93
C LYS A 139 7.03 9.19 4.70
N GLY A 140 8.27 9.45 4.26
CA GLY A 140 8.86 8.79 3.11
C GLY A 140 8.08 9.01 1.81
N THR A 141 7.45 10.19 1.65
CA THR A 141 6.57 10.46 0.51
C THR A 141 7.37 10.89 -0.71
N PRO A 142 7.08 10.35 -1.92
CA PRO A 142 7.57 10.96 -3.15
C PRO A 142 6.88 12.31 -3.41
N SER A 143 7.38 13.10 -4.35
CA SER A 143 6.67 14.26 -4.85
C SER A 143 5.44 13.87 -5.68
N LEU A 144 5.56 12.78 -6.45
CA LEU A 144 4.48 12.17 -7.19
C LEU A 144 4.77 10.68 -7.38
N GLN A 145 3.71 9.88 -7.33
CA GLN A 145 3.68 8.50 -7.78
C GLN A 145 2.46 8.35 -8.70
N ALA A 146 2.66 7.98 -9.94
CA ALA A 146 1.57 7.78 -10.91
C ALA A 146 2.09 7.04 -12.15
N ASP A 147 1.17 6.39 -12.88
CA ASP A 147 1.40 5.86 -14.23
C ASP A 147 1.48 7.04 -15.23
N ILE A 148 2.63 7.70 -15.30
CA ILE A 148 2.84 8.91 -16.11
C ILE A 148 3.03 8.55 -17.58
N PHE A 149 3.70 7.42 -17.85
CA PHE A 149 3.98 6.98 -19.21
C PHE A 149 2.86 6.16 -19.85
N GLY A 150 1.83 5.81 -19.06
CA GLY A 150 0.62 5.17 -19.56
C GLY A 150 0.80 3.69 -19.87
N ASP A 151 1.75 3.03 -19.25
CA ASP A 151 2.05 1.62 -19.46
C ASP A 151 1.56 0.72 -18.32
N TRP A 152 0.72 1.26 -17.41
CA TRP A 152 0.12 0.71 -16.20
C TRP A 152 1.08 0.53 -15.01
N ARG A 153 2.37 0.64 -15.21
CA ARG A 153 3.33 0.70 -14.11
C ARG A 153 3.54 2.15 -13.69
N GLU A 154 3.90 2.33 -12.46
CA GLU A 154 3.93 3.69 -11.90
C GLU A 154 5.34 4.25 -11.87
N GLU A 155 5.47 5.51 -12.24
CA GLU A 155 6.68 6.30 -12.07
C GLU A 155 6.69 6.99 -10.72
N ILE A 156 7.91 7.26 -10.27
CA ILE A 156 8.17 8.01 -9.03
C ILE A 156 8.90 9.30 -9.42
N ILE A 157 8.38 10.44 -8.96
CA ILE A 157 9.08 11.72 -9.04
C ILE A 157 9.50 12.11 -7.63
N SER A 158 10.80 12.40 -7.44
CA SER A 158 11.34 12.86 -6.16
C SER A 158 12.43 13.89 -6.35
N PRO A 159 12.70 14.76 -5.36
CA PRO A 159 13.80 15.68 -5.41
C PRO A 159 15.14 14.94 -5.50
N SER A 160 16.06 15.52 -6.25
CA SER A 160 17.46 15.08 -6.20
C SER A 160 18.08 15.38 -4.84
N THR A 161 19.14 14.65 -4.47
CA THR A 161 19.81 14.79 -3.18
C THR A 161 20.37 16.19 -2.92
N ASP A 162 20.59 16.99 -3.97
CA ASP A 162 21.05 18.40 -3.90
C ASP A 162 19.93 19.42 -4.04
N ASP A 163 18.67 18.99 -4.13
CA ASP A 163 17.48 19.83 -4.30
C ASP A 163 17.47 20.73 -5.55
N GLN A 164 18.31 20.43 -6.55
CA GLN A 164 18.41 21.25 -7.76
C GLN A 164 17.51 20.76 -8.90
N SER A 165 16.97 19.53 -8.78
CA SER A 165 16.15 18.93 -9.82
C SER A 165 15.11 17.96 -9.25
N LEU A 166 14.12 17.63 -10.08
CA LEU A 166 13.24 16.49 -9.87
C LEU A 166 13.69 15.35 -10.76
N ILE A 167 13.82 14.17 -10.20
CA ILE A 167 14.22 12.97 -10.91
C ILE A 167 13.00 12.08 -11.07
N ILE A 168 12.78 11.59 -12.29
CA ILE A 168 11.73 10.62 -12.61
C ILE A 168 12.38 9.25 -12.68
N TYR A 169 11.89 8.34 -11.87
CA TYR A 169 12.23 6.92 -11.93
C TYR A 169 11.12 6.15 -12.63
N THR A 170 11.49 5.36 -13.58
CA THR A 170 10.64 4.36 -14.23
C THR A 170 11.29 2.99 -14.12
N THR A 171 10.47 1.96 -14.15
CA THR A 171 10.95 0.59 -14.13
C THR A 171 11.51 0.16 -15.49
N THR A 172 12.51 -0.72 -15.44
CA THR A 172 13.08 -1.37 -16.63
C THR A 172 12.76 -2.86 -16.68
N PHE A 173 11.95 -3.36 -15.78
CA PHE A 173 11.54 -4.76 -15.80
C PHE A 173 10.74 -5.08 -17.06
N PRO A 174 11.10 -6.11 -17.84
CA PRO A 174 10.29 -6.52 -18.98
C PRO A 174 8.98 -7.17 -18.51
N THR A 175 7.90 -6.87 -19.23
CA THR A 175 6.61 -7.51 -18.99
C THR A 175 5.93 -7.95 -20.28
N SER A 176 5.27 -9.10 -20.24
CA SER A 176 4.34 -9.56 -21.27
C SER A 176 2.90 -9.10 -21.05
N TRP A 177 2.59 -8.61 -19.86
CA TRP A 177 1.26 -8.10 -19.52
C TRP A 177 0.98 -6.79 -20.26
N ARG A 178 -0.28 -6.65 -20.70
CA ARG A 178 -0.77 -5.44 -21.38
C ARG A 178 -2.07 -5.02 -20.71
N ASN A 179 -1.96 -4.01 -19.86
CA ASN A 179 -3.09 -3.38 -19.20
C ASN A 179 -3.34 -1.98 -19.77
N TYR A 180 -4.53 -1.47 -19.56
CA TYR A 180 -4.80 -0.06 -19.77
C TYR A 180 -3.99 0.77 -18.76
N THR A 181 -3.69 2.00 -19.15
CA THR A 181 -3.12 2.96 -18.19
C THR A 181 -4.01 3.07 -16.95
N LEU A 182 -3.40 3.15 -15.79
CA LEU A 182 -4.13 3.34 -14.53
C LEU A 182 -4.90 4.66 -14.52
N LEU A 183 -4.48 5.66 -15.29
CA LEU A 183 -5.18 6.93 -15.47
C LEU A 183 -6.56 6.79 -16.14
N HIS A 184 -6.87 5.62 -16.70
CA HIS A 184 -8.21 5.33 -17.19
C HIS A 184 -9.23 5.18 -16.05
N ASP A 185 -8.77 4.75 -14.88
CA ASP A 185 -9.61 4.66 -13.69
C ASP A 185 -9.81 6.05 -13.07
N MET A 186 -11.06 6.46 -12.93
CA MET A 186 -11.40 7.76 -12.35
C MET A 186 -11.07 7.84 -10.85
N GLN A 187 -10.98 6.74 -10.14
CA GLN A 187 -10.56 6.73 -8.73
C GLN A 187 -9.05 6.86 -8.57
N TYR A 188 -8.30 6.42 -9.57
CA TYR A 188 -6.84 6.54 -9.57
C TYR A 188 -6.38 7.96 -9.87
N ARG A 189 -7.10 8.69 -10.72
CA ARG A 189 -6.82 10.10 -11.09
C ARG A 189 -7.15 11.07 -9.94
#